data_54af31163cf2d337af9dd65e39211272
#
_entry.id   54af31163cf2d337af9dd65e39211272
#
_cell.length_a   1.000
_cell.length_b   1.000
_cell.length_c   1.000
_cell.angle_alpha   90.00
_cell.angle_beta   90.00
_cell.angle_gamma   90.00
#
_symmetry.space_group_name_H-M   'P 1'
#
loop_
_entity.id
_entity.type
_entity.pdbx_description
1 polymer ?
#
loop_
_entity_poly.entity_id
_entity_poly.type
_entity_poly.pdbx_seq_one_letter_code
_entity_poly.pdbx_strand_id
1 'polypeptide(L)'
;LTADLRYILGIPHTKLAIIHRQYFSLAKDLQFAYRLDYQTTLGSNKVPYFAQPELITSFLIAASNQGLGGKSSVRGILRNRVVGDAVGFGNFEFRYKFLRFEWLKQNFYLGTNVFFDSGLVLKPIEMDLSAVSATDRATYFSNYESGKFHSAAGIGLKIGWNENFVISADYGKAFNKQD
;
A
#
# COMPACT_ATOMS: atom_id res chain seq x y z
N LEU A 1 -0.75 -16.36 2.47
CA LEU A 1 -2.16 -16.23 2.84
C LEU A 1 -2.25 -15.98 4.34
N THR A 2 -2.93 -14.92 4.74
CA THR A 2 -3.16 -14.64 6.16
C THR A 2 -4.61 -14.22 6.36
N ALA A 3 -5.24 -14.78 7.38
CA ALA A 3 -6.55 -14.37 7.85
C ALA A 3 -6.43 -13.93 9.30
N ASP A 4 -7.01 -12.80 9.64
CA ASP A 4 -7.02 -12.22 10.98
C ASP A 4 -8.47 -12.10 11.45
N LEU A 5 -8.81 -12.83 12.53
CA LEU A 5 -10.15 -12.79 13.12
C LEU A 5 -10.22 -11.64 14.13
N ARG A 6 -11.18 -10.75 13.95
CA ARG A 6 -11.33 -9.54 14.76
C ARG A 6 -12.75 -9.41 15.31
N TYR A 7 -12.84 -8.68 16.42
CA TYR A 7 -14.10 -8.32 17.05
C TYR A 7 -14.12 -6.81 17.30
N ILE A 8 -15.10 -6.15 16.70
CA ILE A 8 -15.33 -4.72 16.94
C ILE A 8 -16.79 -4.55 17.36
N LEU A 9 -17.04 -3.95 18.52
CA LEU A 9 -18.37 -3.76 19.08
C LEU A 9 -19.20 -5.07 19.17
N GLY A 10 -18.53 -6.20 19.44
CA GLY A 10 -19.16 -7.51 19.48
C GLY A 10 -19.49 -8.12 18.12
N ILE A 11 -19.13 -7.49 17.01
CA ILE A 11 -19.35 -7.99 15.65
C ILE A 11 -18.10 -8.74 15.18
N PRO A 12 -18.17 -10.06 15.00
CA PRO A 12 -17.04 -10.82 14.46
C PRO A 12 -16.85 -10.53 12.97
N HIS A 13 -15.62 -10.30 12.56
CA HIS A 13 -15.26 -10.18 11.16
C HIS A 13 -13.85 -10.72 10.94
N THR A 14 -13.55 -11.14 9.73
CA THR A 14 -12.26 -11.68 9.35
C THR A 14 -11.63 -10.77 8.29
N LYS A 15 -10.44 -10.30 8.54
CA LYS A 15 -9.64 -9.61 7.50
C LYS A 15 -8.80 -10.66 6.78
N LEU A 16 -9.06 -10.84 5.49
CA LEU A 16 -8.29 -11.71 4.62
C LEU A 16 -7.27 -10.87 3.88
N ALA A 17 -5.99 -11.27 3.94
CA ALA A 17 -4.93 -10.65 3.17
C ALA A 17 -4.13 -11.72 2.42
N ILE A 18 -3.95 -11.52 1.11
CA ILE A 18 -3.14 -12.36 0.24
C ILE A 18 -2.01 -11.49 -0.29
N ILE A 19 -0.79 -11.79 0.14
CA ILE A 19 0.39 -11.02 -0.23
C ILE A 19 1.38 -11.94 -0.91
N HIS A 20 1.75 -11.59 -2.15
CA HIS A 20 2.80 -12.27 -2.91
C HIS A 20 3.95 -11.31 -3.15
N ARG A 21 5.17 -11.74 -2.82
CA ARG A 21 6.40 -10.95 -3.02
C ARG A 21 7.44 -11.82 -3.68
N GLN A 22 8.15 -11.24 -4.65
CA GLN A 22 9.26 -11.94 -5.30
C GLN A 22 10.38 -10.97 -5.66
N TYR A 23 11.61 -11.51 -5.68
CA TYR A 23 12.83 -10.78 -5.96
C TYR A 23 13.63 -11.54 -7.00
N PHE A 24 14.10 -10.85 -8.02
CA PHE A 24 14.93 -11.40 -9.08
C PHE A 24 16.24 -10.63 -9.16
N SER A 25 17.35 -11.34 -9.10
CA SER A 25 18.66 -10.76 -9.39
C SER A 25 18.87 -10.79 -10.90
N LEU A 26 18.80 -9.63 -11.54
CA LEU A 26 18.97 -9.50 -13.00
C LEU A 26 20.46 -9.39 -13.37
N ALA A 27 21.26 -8.76 -12.51
CA ALA A 27 22.69 -8.65 -12.63
C ALA A 27 23.31 -8.48 -11.23
N LYS A 28 24.65 -8.43 -11.13
CA LYS A 28 25.40 -8.38 -9.86
C LYS A 28 24.84 -7.35 -8.86
N ASP A 29 24.47 -6.18 -9.29
CA ASP A 29 24.00 -5.09 -8.43
C ASP A 29 22.61 -4.57 -8.82
N LEU A 30 21.93 -5.26 -9.75
CA LEU A 30 20.61 -4.92 -10.25
C LEU A 30 19.60 -5.98 -9.85
N GLN A 31 18.57 -5.57 -9.15
CA GLN A 31 17.45 -6.42 -8.71
C GLN A 31 16.13 -5.85 -9.20
N PHE A 32 15.24 -6.75 -9.60
CA PHE A 32 13.83 -6.45 -9.78
C PHE A 32 13.05 -7.05 -8.62
N ALA A 33 12.17 -6.29 -8.01
CA ALA A 33 11.31 -6.73 -6.93
C ALA A 33 9.87 -6.36 -7.25
N TYR A 34 8.92 -7.26 -6.93
CA TYR A 34 7.52 -6.91 -6.96
C TYR A 34 6.76 -7.43 -5.74
N ARG A 35 5.67 -6.76 -5.44
CA ARG A 35 4.65 -7.17 -4.47
C ARG A 35 3.29 -7.03 -5.11
N LEU A 36 2.46 -8.06 -4.98
CA LEU A 36 1.03 -8.04 -5.27
C LEU A 36 0.29 -8.31 -3.97
N ASP A 37 -0.72 -7.50 -3.70
CA ASP A 37 -1.44 -7.53 -2.45
C ASP A 37 -2.94 -7.42 -2.74
N TYR A 38 -3.73 -8.32 -2.16
CA TYR A 38 -5.18 -8.29 -2.17
C TYR A 38 -5.70 -8.44 -0.75
N GLN A 39 -6.57 -7.53 -0.34
CA GLN A 39 -7.17 -7.58 0.97
C GLN A 39 -8.67 -7.31 0.92
N THR A 40 -9.42 -8.00 1.75
CA THR A 40 -10.86 -7.82 1.88
C THR A 40 -11.32 -8.18 3.29
N THR A 41 -12.47 -7.65 3.69
CA THR A 41 -13.16 -8.07 4.91
C THR A 41 -14.16 -9.15 4.57
N LEU A 42 -14.09 -10.26 5.30
CA LEU A 42 -15.06 -11.36 5.27
C LEU A 42 -15.91 -11.27 6.54
N GLY A 43 -17.21 -11.40 6.42
CA GLY A 43 -18.12 -11.35 7.54
C GLY A 43 -19.53 -10.90 7.15
N SER A 44 -20.34 -10.62 8.16
CA SER A 44 -21.70 -10.12 7.94
C SER A 44 -21.69 -8.66 7.46
N ASN A 45 -22.77 -8.24 6.78
CA ASN A 45 -23.00 -6.86 6.31
C ASN A 45 -23.09 -5.81 7.45
N LYS A 46 -22.75 -6.19 8.68
CA LYS A 46 -22.78 -5.34 9.87
C LYS A 46 -21.41 -4.86 10.32
N VAL A 47 -20.34 -5.18 9.56
CA VAL A 47 -19.00 -4.70 9.90
C VAL A 47 -18.98 -3.17 9.83
N PRO A 48 -18.57 -2.48 10.91
CA PRO A 48 -18.56 -1.03 10.94
C PRO A 48 -17.73 -0.45 9.80
N TYR A 49 -18.20 0.62 9.18
CA TYR A 49 -17.57 1.26 8.03
C TYR A 49 -16.12 1.69 8.28
N PHE A 50 -15.76 2.02 9.51
CA PHE A 50 -14.42 2.42 9.89
C PHE A 50 -13.42 1.24 10.01
N ALA A 51 -13.94 0.01 10.13
CA ALA A 51 -13.12 -1.20 10.18
C ALA A 51 -12.86 -1.79 8.78
N GLN A 52 -13.76 -1.54 7.84
CA GLN A 52 -13.67 -2.07 6.47
C GLN A 52 -12.39 -1.61 5.74
N PRO A 53 -11.98 -0.31 5.78
CA PRO A 53 -10.83 0.17 5.02
C PRO A 53 -9.47 -0.21 5.62
N GLU A 54 -9.44 -0.92 6.74
CA GLU A 54 -8.17 -1.29 7.36
C GLU A 54 -7.33 -2.18 6.44
N LEU A 55 -6.11 -1.72 6.17
CA LEU A 55 -5.14 -2.40 5.33
C LEU A 55 -3.98 -2.92 6.18
N ILE A 56 -3.77 -4.22 6.20
CA ILE A 56 -2.66 -4.86 6.90
C ILE A 56 -1.39 -4.62 6.10
N THR A 57 -0.46 -3.85 6.64
CA THR A 57 0.79 -3.49 5.96
C THR A 57 1.99 -4.31 6.45
N SER A 58 1.90 -4.86 7.64
CA SER A 58 2.91 -5.77 8.21
C SER A 58 2.26 -6.72 9.20
N PHE A 59 2.58 -8.01 9.09
CA PHE A 59 2.17 -9.02 10.05
C PHE A 59 3.06 -9.07 11.29
N LEU A 60 4.33 -8.65 11.15
CA LEU A 60 5.30 -8.76 12.23
C LEU A 60 5.07 -7.74 13.34
N ILE A 61 4.59 -6.56 13.00
CA ILE A 61 4.40 -5.44 13.94
C ILE A 61 2.95 -4.97 13.99
N ALA A 62 2.01 -5.78 13.53
CA ALA A 62 0.58 -5.44 13.47
C ALA A 62 0.31 -4.03 12.88
N ALA A 63 1.14 -3.61 11.92
CA ALA A 63 1.01 -2.29 11.32
C ALA A 63 -0.12 -2.27 10.30
N SER A 64 -0.99 -1.29 10.40
CA SER A 64 -2.10 -1.09 9.48
C SER A 64 -2.22 0.36 9.01
N ASN A 65 -2.87 0.55 7.87
CA ASN A 65 -3.31 1.83 7.33
C ASN A 65 -4.83 1.76 7.11
N GLN A 66 -5.45 2.90 6.89
CA GLN A 66 -6.86 2.95 6.51
C GLN A 66 -6.98 3.27 5.02
N GLY A 67 -6.68 2.28 4.17
CA GLY A 67 -6.75 2.41 2.72
C GLY A 67 -5.40 2.54 2.03
N LEU A 68 -5.46 2.71 0.71
CA LEU A 68 -4.30 2.87 -0.15
C LEU A 68 -3.73 4.29 -0.05
N GLY A 69 -2.45 4.41 -0.32
CA GLY A 69 -1.65 5.64 -0.29
C GLY A 69 -0.55 5.60 0.77
N GLY A 70 0.50 6.38 0.55
CA GLY A 70 1.67 6.45 1.40
C GLY A 70 2.68 5.32 1.19
N LYS A 71 3.71 5.30 2.01
CA LYS A 71 4.89 4.43 1.85
C LYS A 71 4.62 2.92 1.88
N SER A 72 3.52 2.50 2.46
CA SER A 72 3.24 1.09 2.73
C SER A 72 2.38 0.41 1.66
N SER A 73 1.76 1.18 0.76
CA SER A 73 0.92 0.67 -0.32
C SER A 73 1.26 1.29 -1.66
N VAL A 74 0.69 2.44 -2.03
CA VAL A 74 0.97 3.14 -3.28
C VAL A 74 1.70 4.45 -2.97
N ARG A 75 3.01 4.48 -3.19
CA ARG A 75 3.86 5.67 -2.99
C ARG A 75 3.50 6.74 -4.00
N GLY A 76 3.55 8.01 -3.60
CA GLY A 76 3.17 9.13 -4.48
C GLY A 76 1.70 9.52 -4.39
N ILE A 77 0.86 8.72 -3.74
CA ILE A 77 -0.51 9.02 -3.37
C ILE A 77 -0.57 9.40 -1.89
N LEU A 78 -1.40 10.36 -1.54
CA LEU A 78 -1.57 10.77 -0.15
C LEU A 78 -2.04 9.58 0.71
N ARG A 79 -1.49 9.49 1.92
CA ARG A 79 -1.82 8.41 2.86
C ARG A 79 -3.33 8.40 3.13
N ASN A 80 -3.91 7.19 3.13
CA ASN A 80 -5.34 6.95 3.37
C ASN A 80 -6.27 7.68 2.36
N ARG A 81 -5.78 8.00 1.17
CA ARG A 81 -6.55 8.74 0.18
C ARG A 81 -7.62 7.90 -0.49
N VAL A 82 -7.30 6.65 -0.79
CA VAL A 82 -8.17 5.74 -1.53
C VAL A 82 -8.59 4.61 -0.60
N VAL A 83 -9.87 4.59 -0.22
CA VAL A 83 -10.41 3.69 0.79
C VAL A 83 -11.46 2.75 0.20
N GLY A 84 -11.46 1.50 0.65
CA GLY A 84 -12.42 0.48 0.22
C GLY A 84 -12.41 -0.71 1.17
N ASP A 85 -13.44 -1.54 1.11
CA ASP A 85 -13.52 -2.79 1.86
C ASP A 85 -12.63 -3.87 1.24
N ALA A 86 -12.67 -4.01 -0.09
CA ALA A 86 -11.71 -4.83 -0.81
C ALA A 86 -10.80 -3.98 -1.68
N VAL A 87 -9.51 -4.19 -1.55
CA VAL A 87 -8.47 -3.46 -2.30
C VAL A 87 -7.47 -4.43 -2.89
N GLY A 88 -6.95 -4.07 -4.07
CA GLY A 88 -5.82 -4.73 -4.69
C GLY A 88 -4.75 -3.70 -5.02
N PHE A 89 -3.48 -4.03 -4.81
CA PHE A 89 -2.40 -3.16 -5.26
C PHE A 89 -1.13 -3.94 -5.60
N GLY A 90 -0.31 -3.34 -6.45
CA GLY A 90 0.98 -3.86 -6.85
C GLY A 90 2.07 -2.81 -6.74
N ASN A 91 3.24 -3.24 -6.33
CA ASN A 91 4.46 -2.44 -6.32
C ASN A 91 5.50 -3.15 -7.17
N PHE A 92 6.12 -2.45 -8.08
CA PHE A 92 7.17 -2.93 -8.97
C PHE A 92 8.36 -2.02 -8.83
N GLU A 93 9.55 -2.57 -8.60
CA GLU A 93 10.73 -1.77 -8.26
C GLU A 93 11.99 -2.39 -8.86
N PHE A 94 12.74 -1.58 -9.61
CA PHE A 94 14.11 -1.88 -9.99
C PHE A 94 15.05 -1.20 -8.99
N ARG A 95 15.96 -1.97 -8.44
CA ARG A 95 16.95 -1.54 -7.44
C ARG A 95 18.34 -1.72 -8.00
N TYR A 96 19.15 -0.68 -7.93
CA TYR A 96 20.53 -0.71 -8.41
C TYR A 96 21.48 -0.13 -7.36
N LYS A 97 22.49 -0.94 -6.97
CA LYS A 97 23.60 -0.51 -6.09
C LYS A 97 24.73 -0.04 -6.98
N PHE A 98 24.87 1.27 -7.14
CA PHE A 98 25.84 1.84 -8.11
C PHE A 98 27.21 2.13 -7.50
N LEU A 99 27.35 2.19 -6.16
CA LEU A 99 28.60 2.45 -5.48
C LEU A 99 28.70 1.64 -4.20
N ARG A 100 29.86 1.01 -3.99
CA ARG A 100 30.23 0.36 -2.75
C ARG A 100 31.58 0.91 -2.30
N PHE A 101 31.70 1.22 -1.02
CA PHE A 101 32.95 1.74 -0.46
C PHE A 101 33.08 1.34 1.01
N GLU A 102 34.32 1.33 1.47
CA GLU A 102 34.65 1.13 2.88
C GLU A 102 35.08 2.47 3.48
N TRP A 103 34.54 2.81 4.63
CA TRP A 103 34.93 3.96 5.41
C TRP A 103 34.93 3.62 6.89
N LEU A 104 36.00 3.98 7.61
CA LEU A 104 36.21 3.64 9.02
C LEU A 104 36.03 2.13 9.32
N LYS A 105 36.51 1.25 8.46
CA LYS A 105 36.37 -0.22 8.54
C LYS A 105 34.89 -0.68 8.51
N GLN A 106 34.00 0.13 7.95
CA GLN A 106 32.61 -0.19 7.77
C GLN A 106 32.28 -0.20 6.27
N ASN A 107 31.40 -1.10 5.88
CA ASN A 107 30.98 -1.24 4.49
C ASN A 107 29.76 -0.38 4.22
N PHE A 108 29.83 0.45 3.19
CA PHE A 108 28.72 1.27 2.72
C PHE A 108 28.37 0.94 1.28
N TYR A 109 27.09 1.15 0.95
CA TYR A 109 26.69 1.22 -0.45
C TYR A 109 25.75 2.39 -0.68
N LEU A 110 25.81 2.94 -1.89
CA LEU A 110 24.81 3.84 -2.44
C LEU A 110 24.02 3.11 -3.50
N GLY A 111 22.72 3.26 -3.44
CA GLY A 111 21.81 2.65 -4.39
C GLY A 111 20.70 3.61 -4.78
N THR A 112 20.05 3.28 -5.87
CA THR A 112 18.84 3.95 -6.34
C THR A 112 17.78 2.91 -6.64
N ASN A 113 16.53 3.34 -6.63
CA ASN A 113 15.42 2.55 -7.12
C ASN A 113 14.50 3.41 -8.00
N VAL A 114 13.95 2.79 -9.01
CA VAL A 114 12.84 3.32 -9.80
C VAL A 114 11.65 2.41 -9.52
N PHE A 115 10.51 3.00 -9.25
CA PHE A 115 9.32 2.23 -8.89
C PHE A 115 8.08 2.70 -9.64
N PHE A 116 7.17 1.76 -9.81
CA PHE A 116 5.81 1.95 -10.25
C PHE A 116 4.88 1.24 -9.27
N ASP A 117 3.97 1.99 -8.68
CA ASP A 117 2.97 1.47 -7.76
C ASP A 117 1.58 1.73 -8.34
N SER A 118 0.69 0.77 -8.22
CA SER A 118 -0.69 0.90 -8.70
C SER A 118 -1.64 0.15 -7.78
N GLY A 119 -2.80 0.71 -7.53
CA GLY A 119 -3.82 0.07 -6.73
C GLY A 119 -5.22 0.47 -7.16
N LEU A 120 -6.21 -0.33 -6.74
CA LEU A 120 -7.61 -0.08 -7.02
C LEU A 120 -8.48 -0.58 -5.87
N VAL A 121 -9.65 0.01 -5.77
CA VAL A 121 -10.72 -0.49 -4.91
C VAL A 121 -11.59 -1.45 -5.71
N LEU A 122 -11.72 -2.67 -5.22
CA LEU A 122 -12.54 -3.72 -5.83
C LEU A 122 -13.95 -3.76 -5.23
N LYS A 123 -14.05 -3.51 -3.92
CA LYS A 123 -15.32 -3.39 -3.22
C LYS A 123 -15.33 -2.10 -2.40
N PRO A 124 -16.31 -1.22 -2.61
CA PRO A 124 -16.46 0.00 -1.83
C PRO A 124 -16.80 -0.30 -0.36
N ILE A 125 -16.64 0.72 0.48
CA ILE A 125 -17.13 0.69 1.84
C ILE A 125 -18.65 0.75 1.82
N GLU A 126 -19.30 -0.19 2.51
CA GLU A 126 -20.73 -0.17 2.68
C GLU A 126 -21.10 0.77 3.81
N MET A 127 -21.81 1.85 3.48
CA MET A 127 -22.32 2.83 4.44
C MET A 127 -23.83 3.00 4.25
N ASP A 128 -24.54 3.06 5.36
CA ASP A 128 -25.95 3.45 5.33
C ASP A 128 -26.05 4.98 5.16
N LEU A 129 -26.41 5.39 3.97
CA LEU A 129 -26.63 6.79 3.61
C LEU A 129 -28.11 7.20 3.67
N SER A 130 -28.98 6.41 4.24
CA SER A 130 -30.45 6.67 4.28
C SER A 130 -30.77 8.02 4.93
N ALA A 131 -30.02 8.39 5.98
CA ALA A 131 -30.17 9.64 6.71
C ALA A 131 -29.50 10.86 6.04
N VAL A 132 -28.73 10.66 4.95
CA VAL A 132 -28.02 11.74 4.25
C VAL A 132 -28.92 12.32 3.17
N SER A 133 -28.98 13.65 3.05
CA SER A 133 -29.76 14.34 2.02
C SER A 133 -29.31 13.95 0.60
N ALA A 134 -30.20 14.00 -0.38
CA ALA A 134 -29.88 13.70 -1.78
C ALA A 134 -28.76 14.61 -2.33
N THR A 135 -28.78 15.89 -1.92
CA THR A 135 -27.78 16.88 -2.32
C THR A 135 -26.39 16.54 -1.76
N ASP A 136 -26.32 16.19 -0.47
CA ASP A 136 -25.06 15.83 0.17
C ASP A 136 -24.52 14.51 -0.37
N ARG A 137 -25.38 13.53 -0.66
CA ARG A 137 -24.96 12.30 -1.35
C ARG A 137 -24.31 12.61 -2.69
N ALA A 138 -24.94 13.44 -3.51
CA ALA A 138 -24.38 13.82 -4.81
C ALA A 138 -23.07 14.59 -4.68
N THR A 139 -22.93 15.42 -3.66
CA THR A 139 -21.74 16.26 -3.47
C THR A 139 -20.55 15.51 -2.88
N TYR A 140 -20.78 14.68 -1.86
CA TYR A 140 -19.69 14.08 -1.07
C TYR A 140 -19.46 12.60 -1.31
N PHE A 141 -20.46 11.89 -1.87
CA PHE A 141 -20.41 10.43 -2.04
C PHE A 141 -20.55 9.95 -3.49
N SER A 142 -20.76 10.86 -4.44
CA SER A 142 -20.97 10.51 -5.86
C SER A 142 -19.71 10.10 -6.61
N ASN A 143 -18.52 10.47 -6.12
CA ASN A 143 -17.25 10.29 -6.82
C ASN A 143 -16.53 8.96 -6.47
N TYR A 144 -17.24 8.03 -5.85
CA TYR A 144 -16.67 6.75 -5.50
C TYR A 144 -16.67 5.80 -6.71
N GLU A 145 -15.62 5.84 -7.51
CA GLU A 145 -15.43 4.94 -8.64
C GLU A 145 -14.66 3.70 -8.18
N SER A 146 -15.39 2.59 -7.91
CA SER A 146 -14.73 1.28 -7.78
C SER A 146 -14.14 0.87 -9.13
N GLY A 147 -13.00 0.17 -9.10
CA GLY A 147 -12.34 -0.32 -10.31
C GLY A 147 -11.43 0.69 -11.02
N LYS A 148 -11.32 1.93 -10.53
CA LYS A 148 -10.37 2.90 -11.05
C LYS A 148 -8.98 2.63 -10.52
N PHE A 149 -7.99 2.62 -11.41
CA PHE A 149 -6.59 2.51 -11.04
C PHE A 149 -6.05 3.84 -10.52
N HIS A 150 -5.44 3.78 -9.35
CA HIS A 150 -4.67 4.84 -8.74
C HIS A 150 -3.19 4.47 -8.85
N SER A 151 -2.47 5.15 -9.72
CA SER A 151 -1.10 4.77 -10.08
C SER A 151 -0.14 5.92 -9.85
N ALA A 152 1.07 5.56 -9.47
CA ALA A 152 2.17 6.50 -9.25
C ALA A 152 3.49 5.88 -9.68
N ALA A 153 4.42 6.71 -10.06
CA ALA A 153 5.80 6.30 -10.31
C ALA A 153 6.76 7.21 -9.57
N GLY A 154 7.97 6.73 -9.36
CA GLY A 154 8.95 7.52 -8.64
C GLY A 154 10.35 6.93 -8.65
N ILE A 155 11.23 7.65 -7.97
CA ILE A 155 12.63 7.31 -7.82
C ILE A 155 13.04 7.46 -6.36
N GLY A 156 13.99 6.67 -5.90
CA GLY A 156 14.53 6.77 -4.55
C GLY A 156 16.04 6.63 -4.51
N LEU A 157 16.59 7.12 -3.43
CA LEU A 157 18.00 6.95 -3.07
C LEU A 157 18.10 6.12 -1.80
N LYS A 158 19.12 5.25 -1.74
CA LYS A 158 19.37 4.37 -0.60
C LYS A 158 20.82 4.44 -0.19
N ILE A 159 21.04 4.55 1.11
CA ILE A 159 22.37 4.44 1.72
C ILE A 159 22.30 3.25 2.66
N GLY A 160 23.07 2.21 2.39
CA GLY A 160 23.21 1.08 3.26
C GLY A 160 24.50 1.11 4.05
N TRP A 161 24.42 0.72 5.31
CA TRP A 161 25.55 0.59 6.21
C TRP A 161 25.63 -0.85 6.73
N ASN A 162 26.73 -1.54 6.48
CA ASN A 162 26.98 -2.95 6.82
C ASN A 162 25.85 -3.92 6.41
N GLU A 163 25.06 -3.56 5.39
CA GLU A 163 23.88 -4.31 4.90
C GLU A 163 22.73 -4.47 5.92
N ASN A 164 22.94 -4.09 7.18
CA ASN A 164 21.96 -4.21 8.27
C ASN A 164 21.12 -2.93 8.48
N PHE A 165 21.67 -1.79 8.12
CA PHE A 165 21.01 -0.50 8.28
C PHE A 165 20.87 0.17 6.91
N VAL A 166 19.65 0.56 6.55
CA VAL A 166 19.35 1.22 5.28
C VAL A 166 18.53 2.48 5.52
N ILE A 167 19.06 3.60 5.10
CA ILE A 167 18.30 4.86 4.97
C ILE A 167 17.80 4.94 3.53
N SER A 168 16.51 5.19 3.34
CA SER A 168 15.93 5.41 2.03
C SER A 168 15.08 6.67 1.99
N ALA A 169 15.18 7.40 0.88
CA ALA A 169 14.33 8.54 0.56
C ALA A 169 13.72 8.32 -0.81
N ASP A 170 12.42 8.11 -0.87
CA ASP A 170 11.67 7.89 -2.10
C ASP A 170 10.83 9.13 -2.43
N TYR A 171 10.87 9.56 -3.69
CA TYR A 171 9.99 10.57 -4.25
C TYR A 171 9.07 9.91 -5.27
N GLY A 172 7.76 9.99 -5.05
CA GLY A 172 6.73 9.46 -5.93
C GLY A 172 5.73 10.53 -6.36
N LYS A 173 5.22 10.41 -7.57
CA LYS A 173 4.20 11.28 -8.11
C LYS A 173 3.04 10.46 -8.66
N ALA A 174 1.84 10.77 -8.19
CA ALA A 174 0.61 10.20 -8.74
C ALA A 174 0.34 10.69 -10.17
N PHE A 175 -0.26 9.83 -10.99
CA PHE A 175 -0.66 10.18 -12.35
C PHE A 175 -1.98 10.95 -12.38
N ASN A 176 -2.86 10.70 -11.44
CA ASN A 176 -4.10 11.44 -11.30
C ASN A 176 -3.89 12.67 -10.40
N LYS A 177 -4.40 13.81 -10.84
CA LYS A 177 -4.28 15.07 -10.07
C LYS A 177 -5.06 15.07 -8.74
N GLN A 178 -5.98 14.13 -8.57
CA GLN A 178 -6.82 14.01 -7.37
C GLN A 178 -6.22 13.07 -6.30
N ASP A 179 -5.18 12.33 -6.65
CA ASP A 179 -4.48 11.37 -5.78
C ASP A 179 -3.30 12.06 -5.07
#